data_9d93e0411af35a1aec355700415ff696
#
_entry.id   9d93e0411af35a1aec355700415ff696
#
_cell.length_a   1.000
_cell.length_b   1.000
_cell.length_c   1.000
_cell.angle_alpha   90.00
_cell.angle_beta   90.00
_cell.angle_gamma   90.00
#
_symmetry.space_group_name_H-M   'P 1'
#
loop_
_entity.id
_entity.type
_entity.pdbx_description
1 polymer ?
#
loop_
_entity_poly.entity_id
_entity_poly.type
_entity_poly.pdbx_seq_one_letter_code
_entity_poly.pdbx_strand_id
1 'polypeptide(L)'
;MSDFQSFLETTLPSQNASIQPYELGLYTVWLKKASERHGLWLYIPLKWLAKIFNLGALSPVPNQGGKTAIQCEFKRIQQLKALGVSTPNVLAIADKGILLQDIGSQHQSKVKQLDQALATCHKNPEVKFLLFEQAIQAIQHIHQQGGYLSEAFARNILIDEHRQFSFIDFETDPRDVLSLHDCFVRDWLLFIFSTAYHFEFEQLMDASQVLFKALKDDQQVYRDVYKVGKRL
;
A
#
# COMPACT_ATOMS: atom_id res chain seq x y z
N MET A 1 2.29 -22.18 -23.15
CA MET A 1 1.99 -21.57 -21.84
C MET A 1 3.32 -21.18 -21.24
N SER A 2 3.40 -20.00 -20.62
CA SER A 2 4.65 -19.61 -19.98
C SER A 2 4.95 -20.55 -18.82
N ASP A 3 6.21 -20.82 -18.53
CA ASP A 3 6.63 -21.62 -17.36
C ASP A 3 5.98 -21.14 -16.04
N PHE A 4 5.70 -19.84 -15.94
CA PHE A 4 5.06 -19.22 -14.78
C PHE A 4 3.61 -19.66 -14.55
N GLN A 5 2.82 -19.83 -15.61
CA GLN A 5 1.44 -20.30 -15.47
C GLN A 5 1.39 -21.75 -14.99
N SER A 6 2.24 -22.60 -15.56
CA SER A 6 2.38 -23.99 -15.14
C SER A 6 2.86 -24.09 -13.70
N PHE A 7 3.85 -23.27 -13.31
CA PHE A 7 4.33 -23.20 -11.93
C PHE A 7 3.20 -22.81 -10.96
N LEU A 8 2.45 -21.75 -11.29
CA LEU A 8 1.32 -21.31 -10.46
C LEU A 8 0.32 -22.44 -10.24
N GLU A 9 -0.12 -23.11 -11.33
CA GLU A 9 -1.15 -24.15 -11.26
C GLU A 9 -0.71 -25.40 -10.48
N THR A 10 0.56 -25.74 -10.55
CA THR A 10 1.11 -26.92 -9.86
C THR A 10 1.45 -26.65 -8.39
N THR A 11 1.90 -25.43 -8.05
CA THR A 11 2.39 -25.08 -6.72
C THR A 11 1.26 -24.60 -5.80
N LEU A 12 0.30 -23.83 -6.37
CA LEU A 12 -0.79 -23.22 -5.60
C LEU A 12 -1.57 -24.20 -4.72
N PRO A 13 -1.92 -25.43 -5.14
CA PRO A 13 -2.66 -26.38 -4.30
C PRO A 13 -1.88 -26.82 -3.06
N SER A 14 -0.57 -26.99 -3.18
CA SER A 14 0.31 -27.52 -2.13
C SER A 14 0.86 -26.45 -1.17
N GLN A 15 0.78 -25.16 -1.54
CA GLN A 15 1.25 -24.07 -0.68
C GLN A 15 0.36 -23.95 0.56
N ASN A 16 0.94 -23.91 1.76
CA ASN A 16 0.19 -23.70 3.01
C ASN A 16 0.06 -22.22 3.37
N ALA A 17 1.12 -21.44 3.18
CA ALA A 17 1.13 -20.01 3.50
C ALA A 17 0.24 -19.21 2.54
N SER A 18 -0.37 -18.12 3.02
CA SER A 18 -1.15 -17.20 2.18
C SER A 18 -0.28 -16.51 1.12
N ILE A 19 0.98 -16.22 1.44
CA ILE A 19 1.99 -15.69 0.53
C ILE A 19 3.34 -16.35 0.81
N GLN A 20 4.07 -16.72 -0.24
CA GLN A 20 5.38 -17.36 -0.11
C GLN A 20 6.27 -16.99 -1.30
N PRO A 21 7.58 -16.70 -1.05
CA PRO A 21 8.55 -16.47 -2.13
C PRO A 21 9.06 -17.79 -2.70
N TYR A 22 9.41 -17.78 -4.00
CA TYR A 22 10.03 -18.87 -4.71
C TYR A 22 11.12 -18.34 -5.66
N GLU A 23 12.15 -19.16 -5.89
CA GLU A 23 13.18 -18.86 -6.88
C GLU A 23 12.88 -19.61 -8.19
N LEU A 24 12.68 -18.87 -9.28
CA LEU A 24 12.40 -19.41 -10.60
C LEU A 24 13.44 -18.92 -11.61
N GLY A 25 14.51 -19.68 -11.75
CA GLY A 25 15.65 -19.30 -12.56
C GLY A 25 16.34 -18.05 -11.98
N LEU A 26 16.28 -16.94 -12.71
CA LEU A 26 16.87 -15.66 -12.29
C LEU A 26 15.86 -14.75 -11.53
N TYR A 27 14.64 -15.22 -11.32
CA TYR A 27 13.56 -14.43 -10.72
C TYR A 27 13.22 -14.93 -9.33
N THR A 28 13.19 -14.03 -8.38
CA THR A 28 12.41 -14.24 -7.15
C THR A 28 10.97 -13.83 -7.44
N VAL A 29 10.03 -14.69 -7.08
CA VAL A 29 8.58 -14.48 -7.29
C VAL A 29 7.82 -14.72 -6.02
N TRP A 30 6.70 -14.04 -5.85
CA TRP A 30 5.78 -14.22 -4.75
C TRP A 30 4.51 -14.89 -5.25
N LEU A 31 4.22 -16.07 -4.74
CA LEU A 31 2.95 -16.74 -4.96
C LEU A 31 2.00 -16.37 -3.82
N LYS A 32 0.96 -15.64 -4.16
CA LYS A 32 -0.07 -15.16 -3.23
C LYS A 32 -1.36 -15.91 -3.50
N LYS A 33 -1.89 -16.57 -2.46
CA LYS A 33 -3.21 -17.23 -2.49
C LYS A 33 -4.31 -16.19 -2.35
N ALA A 34 -5.44 -16.49 -2.95
CA ALA A 34 -6.64 -15.70 -2.71
C ALA A 34 -6.93 -15.66 -1.20
N SER A 35 -7.09 -14.47 -0.66
CA SER A 35 -7.48 -14.28 0.74
C SER A 35 -8.85 -14.90 0.99
N GLU A 36 -9.05 -15.41 2.21
CA GLU A 36 -10.39 -15.82 2.64
C GLU A 36 -11.28 -14.58 2.80
N ARG A 37 -12.57 -14.75 2.50
CA ARG A 37 -13.55 -13.69 2.70
C ARG A 37 -13.63 -13.35 4.19
N HIS A 38 -13.04 -12.25 4.60
CA HIS A 38 -13.24 -11.73 5.95
C HIS A 38 -14.65 -11.16 6.06
N GLY A 39 -15.47 -11.80 6.88
CA GLY A 39 -16.86 -11.39 7.08
C GLY A 39 -16.94 -9.93 7.56
N LEU A 40 -17.88 -9.18 7.00
CA LEU A 40 -18.17 -7.78 7.34
C LEU A 40 -18.39 -7.54 8.85
N TRP A 41 -18.69 -8.58 9.63
CA TRP A 41 -18.96 -8.48 11.06
C TRP A 41 -17.72 -8.06 11.87
N LEU A 42 -16.51 -8.44 11.44
CA LEU A 42 -15.24 -8.00 12.06
C LEU A 42 -15.03 -6.48 11.94
N TYR A 43 -15.65 -5.87 10.94
CA TYR A 43 -15.55 -4.43 10.67
C TYR A 43 -16.69 -3.61 11.27
N ILE A 44 -17.69 -4.26 11.91
CA ILE A 44 -18.83 -3.55 12.52
C ILE A 44 -18.38 -2.52 13.56
N PRO A 45 -17.45 -2.84 14.50
CA PRO A 45 -16.97 -1.84 15.44
C PRO A 45 -16.24 -0.67 14.75
N LEU A 46 -15.46 -0.98 13.70
CA LEU A 46 -14.74 0.03 12.93
C LEU A 46 -15.69 0.91 12.10
N LYS A 47 -16.77 0.33 11.55
CA LYS A 47 -17.85 1.08 10.89
C LYS A 47 -18.55 2.03 11.85
N TRP A 48 -18.81 1.58 13.08
CA TRP A 48 -19.42 2.39 14.11
C TRP A 48 -18.51 3.54 14.53
N LEU A 49 -17.23 3.28 14.76
CA LEU A 49 -16.22 4.29 15.04
C LEU A 49 -16.09 5.29 13.88
N ALA A 50 -15.96 4.82 12.64
CA ALA A 50 -15.90 5.68 11.47
C ALA A 50 -17.15 6.56 11.33
N LYS A 51 -18.34 6.04 11.65
CA LYS A 51 -19.61 6.78 11.62
C LYS A 51 -19.74 7.77 12.78
N ILE A 52 -19.38 7.38 14.01
CA ILE A 52 -19.42 8.24 15.21
C ILE A 52 -18.48 9.44 15.03
N PHE A 53 -17.28 9.20 14.50
CA PHE A 53 -16.28 10.26 14.31
C PHE A 53 -16.40 10.96 12.94
N ASN A 54 -17.40 10.60 12.12
CA ASN A 54 -17.56 11.11 10.76
C ASN A 54 -16.29 10.95 9.90
N LEU A 55 -15.64 9.78 10.02
CA LEU A 55 -14.40 9.40 9.33
C LEU A 55 -14.70 8.55 8.09
N GLY A 56 -15.50 9.10 7.16
CA GLY A 56 -15.93 8.39 5.96
C GLY A 56 -14.77 7.72 5.20
N ALA A 57 -13.64 8.40 5.08
CA ALA A 57 -12.43 7.89 4.42
C ALA A 57 -11.81 6.65 5.11
N LEU A 58 -12.01 6.44 6.41
CA LEU A 58 -11.57 5.26 7.15
C LEU A 58 -12.63 4.14 7.19
N SER A 59 -13.74 4.29 6.45
CA SER A 59 -14.73 3.22 6.35
C SER A 59 -14.07 1.92 5.88
N PRO A 60 -14.45 0.78 6.46
CA PRO A 60 -13.93 -0.51 6.02
C PRO A 60 -14.20 -0.75 4.54
N VAL A 61 -13.17 -1.07 3.80
CA VAL A 61 -13.27 -1.51 2.41
C VAL A 61 -13.48 -3.02 2.42
N PRO A 62 -14.55 -3.54 1.82
CA PRO A 62 -14.82 -4.96 1.83
C PRO A 62 -13.74 -5.73 1.06
N ASN A 63 -13.06 -6.68 1.70
CA ASN A 63 -12.32 -7.71 0.98
C ASN A 63 -13.30 -8.84 0.63
N GLN A 64 -13.64 -8.97 -0.64
CA GLN A 64 -14.59 -9.98 -1.10
C GLN A 64 -13.99 -11.40 -1.12
N GLY A 65 -12.65 -11.49 -0.96
CA GLY A 65 -11.93 -12.76 -0.94
C GLY A 65 -11.96 -13.52 -2.28
N GLY A 66 -11.32 -14.66 -2.31
CA GLY A 66 -11.36 -15.58 -3.44
C GLY A 66 -10.93 -14.94 -4.77
N LYS A 67 -11.57 -15.39 -5.85
CA LYS A 67 -11.31 -14.90 -7.21
C LYS A 67 -11.45 -13.37 -7.32
N THR A 68 -12.39 -12.77 -6.59
CA THR A 68 -12.64 -11.31 -6.67
C THR A 68 -11.46 -10.51 -6.13
N ALA A 69 -10.83 -10.95 -5.03
CA ALA A 69 -9.64 -10.29 -4.48
C ALA A 69 -8.45 -10.37 -5.47
N ILE A 70 -8.24 -11.55 -6.09
CA ILE A 70 -7.20 -11.74 -7.12
C ILE A 70 -7.44 -10.83 -8.32
N GLN A 71 -8.67 -10.75 -8.81
CA GLN A 71 -9.02 -9.88 -9.94
C GLN A 71 -8.89 -8.39 -9.58
N CYS A 72 -9.25 -8.02 -8.35
CA CYS A 72 -9.06 -6.68 -7.83
C CYS A 72 -7.57 -6.30 -7.83
N GLU A 73 -6.72 -7.13 -7.24
CA GLU A 73 -5.27 -6.89 -7.18
C GLU A 73 -4.67 -6.77 -8.58
N PHE A 74 -5.01 -7.69 -9.48
CA PHE A 74 -4.56 -7.62 -10.88
C PHE A 74 -4.97 -6.31 -11.55
N LYS A 75 -6.26 -5.95 -11.49
CA LYS A 75 -6.80 -4.71 -12.08
C LYS A 75 -6.12 -3.47 -11.51
N ARG A 76 -5.96 -3.41 -10.19
CA ARG A 76 -5.32 -2.28 -9.50
C ARG A 76 -3.85 -2.12 -9.91
N ILE A 77 -3.09 -3.22 -9.98
CA ILE A 77 -1.72 -3.22 -10.48
C ILE A 77 -1.66 -2.65 -11.91
N GLN A 78 -2.56 -3.10 -12.80
CA GLN A 78 -2.58 -2.59 -14.17
C GLN A 78 -2.91 -1.09 -14.25
N GLN A 79 -3.87 -0.63 -13.46
CA GLN A 79 -4.25 0.79 -13.38
C GLN A 79 -3.08 1.66 -12.91
N LEU A 80 -2.40 1.25 -11.85
CA LEU A 80 -1.26 1.99 -11.28
C LEU A 80 -0.06 1.99 -12.24
N LYS A 81 0.21 0.86 -12.90
CA LYS A 81 1.25 0.81 -13.95
C LYS A 81 0.97 1.74 -15.11
N ALA A 82 -0.28 1.86 -15.53
CA ALA A 82 -0.68 2.80 -16.59
C ALA A 82 -0.41 4.27 -16.21
N LEU A 83 -0.34 4.58 -14.90
CA LEU A 83 0.05 5.89 -14.35
C LEU A 83 1.57 5.98 -14.10
N GLY A 84 2.37 5.00 -14.53
CA GLY A 84 3.82 4.99 -14.29
C GLY A 84 4.25 4.64 -12.86
N VAL A 85 3.31 4.16 -12.03
CA VAL A 85 3.61 3.77 -10.65
C VAL A 85 4.31 2.40 -10.64
N SER A 86 5.43 2.31 -9.93
CA SER A 86 6.15 1.04 -9.76
C SER A 86 5.38 0.09 -8.84
N THR A 87 4.99 -1.04 -9.41
CA THR A 87 4.27 -2.14 -8.76
C THR A 87 4.82 -3.48 -9.26
N PRO A 88 4.58 -4.60 -8.58
CA PRO A 88 5.03 -5.91 -9.05
C PRO A 88 4.55 -6.23 -10.47
N ASN A 89 5.37 -6.91 -11.26
CA ASN A 89 4.91 -7.51 -12.49
C ASN A 89 4.06 -8.74 -12.18
N VAL A 90 2.87 -8.81 -12.79
CA VAL A 90 2.04 -10.02 -12.71
C VAL A 90 2.56 -11.01 -13.75
N LEU A 91 3.08 -12.14 -13.31
CA LEU A 91 3.66 -13.18 -14.14
C LEU A 91 2.64 -14.25 -14.54
N ALA A 92 1.72 -14.57 -13.63
CA ALA A 92 0.63 -15.51 -13.89
C ALA A 92 -0.56 -15.20 -12.95
N ILE A 93 -1.77 -15.60 -13.35
CA ILE A 93 -3.00 -15.42 -12.58
C ILE A 93 -3.89 -16.65 -12.70
N ALA A 94 -4.51 -17.03 -11.60
CA ALA A 94 -5.54 -18.07 -11.51
C ALA A 94 -6.68 -17.61 -10.58
N ASP A 95 -7.80 -18.31 -10.58
CA ASP A 95 -8.95 -17.96 -9.73
C ASP A 95 -8.64 -17.93 -8.22
N LYS A 96 -7.63 -18.70 -7.80
CA LYS A 96 -7.27 -18.88 -6.38
C LYS A 96 -5.89 -18.33 -6.02
N GLY A 97 -5.18 -17.67 -6.92
CA GLY A 97 -3.87 -17.12 -6.65
C GLY A 97 -3.29 -16.30 -7.78
N ILE A 98 -2.27 -15.53 -7.44
CA ILE A 98 -1.52 -14.66 -8.34
C ILE A 98 -0.02 -14.85 -8.12
N LEU A 99 0.75 -14.86 -9.19
CA LEU A 99 2.21 -14.92 -9.17
C LEU A 99 2.76 -13.55 -9.53
N LEU A 100 3.46 -12.95 -8.59
CA LEU A 100 4.02 -11.62 -8.70
C LEU A 100 5.55 -11.69 -8.74
N GLN A 101 6.19 -10.90 -9.59
CA GLN A 101 7.63 -10.73 -9.55
C GLN A 101 8.02 -9.92 -8.32
N ASP A 102 9.06 -10.37 -7.61
CA ASP A 102 9.64 -9.60 -6.51
C ASP A 102 10.19 -8.26 -7.03
N ILE A 103 9.93 -7.18 -6.28
CA ILE A 103 10.37 -5.82 -6.68
C ILE A 103 11.89 -5.72 -6.70
N GLY A 104 12.59 -6.34 -5.76
CA GLY A 104 14.06 -6.36 -5.76
C GLY A 104 14.61 -7.10 -6.97
N SER A 105 14.02 -8.23 -7.33
CA SER A 105 14.34 -8.97 -8.54
C SER A 105 13.99 -8.19 -9.82
N GLN A 106 12.87 -7.45 -9.81
CA GLN A 106 12.44 -6.60 -10.94
C GLN A 106 13.40 -5.43 -11.17
N HIS A 107 13.88 -4.77 -10.10
CA HIS A 107 14.79 -3.62 -10.16
C HIS A 107 16.27 -4.01 -10.13
N GLN A 108 16.60 -5.31 -9.93
CA GLN A 108 17.96 -5.80 -9.69
C GLN A 108 18.64 -5.03 -8.52
N SER A 109 17.89 -4.75 -7.47
CA SER A 109 18.31 -3.94 -6.34
C SER A 109 17.74 -4.51 -5.05
N LYS A 110 18.42 -4.28 -3.91
CA LYS A 110 17.87 -4.63 -2.61
C LYS A 110 16.75 -3.67 -2.27
N VAL A 111 15.63 -4.23 -1.83
CA VAL A 111 14.48 -3.45 -1.38
C VAL A 111 14.19 -3.69 0.10
N LYS A 112 13.62 -2.68 0.75
CA LYS A 112 13.11 -2.74 2.12
C LYS A 112 11.73 -2.13 2.16
N GLN A 113 10.91 -2.57 3.11
CA GLN A 113 9.69 -1.83 3.44
C GLN A 113 10.07 -0.47 4.05
N LEU A 114 9.32 0.57 3.73
CA LEU A 114 9.54 1.92 4.29
C LEU A 114 9.50 1.91 5.82
N ASP A 115 8.62 1.10 6.39
CA ASP A 115 8.54 0.84 7.83
C ASP A 115 9.90 0.42 8.42
N GLN A 116 10.53 -0.58 7.83
CA GLN A 116 11.85 -1.06 8.23
C GLN A 116 12.96 -0.02 7.96
N ALA A 117 12.86 0.70 6.84
CA ALA A 117 13.82 1.74 6.50
C ALA A 117 13.78 2.89 7.51
N LEU A 118 12.60 3.37 7.90
CA LEU A 118 12.43 4.40 8.92
C LEU A 118 12.91 3.91 10.29
N ALA A 119 12.61 2.66 10.67
CA ALA A 119 13.09 2.08 11.93
C ALA A 119 14.61 2.00 12.00
N THR A 120 15.30 1.71 10.90
CA THR A 120 16.78 1.68 10.87
C THR A 120 17.43 3.05 10.94
N CYS A 121 16.68 4.13 10.64
CA CYS A 121 17.18 5.50 10.65
C CYS A 121 17.05 6.23 12.00
N HIS A 122 16.71 5.54 13.10
CA HIS A 122 16.50 6.18 14.40
C HIS A 122 17.73 6.97 14.91
N LYS A 123 18.95 6.56 14.54
CA LYS A 123 20.19 7.25 14.88
C LYS A 123 20.58 8.39 13.91
N ASN A 124 19.84 8.56 12.82
CA ASN A 124 20.11 9.59 11.82
C ASN A 124 18.80 10.29 11.43
N PRO A 125 18.38 11.30 12.19
CA PRO A 125 17.13 12.02 11.95
C PRO A 125 17.04 12.64 10.55
N GLU A 126 18.13 13.18 10.02
CA GLU A 126 18.15 13.82 8.69
C GLU A 126 17.79 12.82 7.60
N VAL A 127 18.37 11.62 7.63
CA VAL A 127 18.03 10.55 6.67
C VAL A 127 16.60 10.08 6.85
N LYS A 128 16.10 10.00 8.09
CA LYS A 128 14.71 9.65 8.38
C LYS A 128 13.74 10.65 7.75
N PHE A 129 13.97 11.95 7.99
CA PHE A 129 13.13 13.02 7.43
C PHE A 129 13.17 13.04 5.90
N LEU A 130 14.36 12.84 5.31
CA LEU A 130 14.50 12.76 3.87
C LEU A 130 13.70 11.59 3.26
N LEU A 131 13.78 10.40 3.87
CA LEU A 131 12.98 9.25 3.43
C LEU A 131 11.48 9.50 3.56
N PHE A 132 11.06 10.10 4.66
CA PHE A 132 9.67 10.46 4.91
C PHE A 132 9.16 11.46 3.87
N GLU A 133 9.91 12.51 3.58
CA GLU A 133 9.57 13.53 2.58
C GLU A 133 9.48 12.90 1.17
N GLN A 134 10.44 12.06 0.80
CA GLN A 134 10.42 11.36 -0.49
C GLN A 134 9.21 10.43 -0.64
N ALA A 135 8.83 9.71 0.43
CA ALA A 135 7.62 8.89 0.43
C ALA A 135 6.35 9.73 0.26
N ILE A 136 6.27 10.88 0.93
CA ILE A 136 5.19 11.85 0.75
C ILE A 136 5.10 12.30 -0.71
N GLN A 137 6.23 12.68 -1.32
CA GLN A 137 6.30 13.11 -2.72
C GLN A 137 5.85 11.99 -3.68
N ALA A 138 6.20 10.73 -3.41
CA ALA A 138 5.79 9.60 -4.21
C ALA A 138 4.26 9.39 -4.16
N ILE A 139 3.63 9.47 -2.97
CA ILE A 139 2.17 9.40 -2.81
C ILE A 139 1.50 10.59 -3.49
N GLN A 140 2.01 11.80 -3.27
CA GLN A 140 1.47 13.02 -3.87
C GLN A 140 1.48 12.95 -5.40
N HIS A 141 2.57 12.44 -5.99
CA HIS A 141 2.66 12.26 -7.44
C HIS A 141 1.59 11.31 -7.98
N ILE A 142 1.30 10.21 -7.28
CA ILE A 142 0.21 9.29 -7.63
C ILE A 142 -1.14 10.00 -7.61
N HIS A 143 -1.42 10.76 -6.54
CA HIS A 143 -2.67 11.51 -6.40
C HIS A 143 -2.85 12.58 -7.49
N GLN A 144 -1.78 13.29 -7.86
CA GLN A 144 -1.79 14.30 -8.95
C GLN A 144 -2.16 13.69 -10.30
N GLN A 145 -1.87 12.40 -10.51
CA GLN A 145 -2.28 11.66 -11.71
C GLN A 145 -3.68 11.03 -11.60
N GLY A 146 -4.41 11.31 -10.51
CA GLY A 146 -5.72 10.72 -10.23
C GLY A 146 -5.66 9.26 -9.75
N GLY A 147 -4.46 8.75 -9.45
CA GLY A 147 -4.25 7.44 -8.83
C GLY A 147 -4.43 7.49 -7.31
N TYR A 148 -4.61 6.34 -6.69
CA TYR A 148 -4.69 6.16 -5.23
C TYR A 148 -4.13 4.78 -4.88
N LEU A 149 -3.74 4.63 -3.60
CA LEU A 149 -3.16 3.38 -3.10
C LEU A 149 -4.19 2.65 -2.27
N SER A 150 -4.65 1.54 -2.42
CA SER A 150 -5.71 0.89 -1.62
C SER A 150 -5.44 0.94 -0.12
N GLU A 151 -4.17 0.70 0.25
CA GLU A 151 -3.69 0.74 1.64
C GLU A 151 -2.27 1.31 1.71
N ALA A 152 -2.14 2.62 1.83
CA ALA A 152 -0.85 3.34 1.89
C ALA A 152 -0.12 3.20 3.23
N PHE A 153 -0.11 2.00 3.83
CA PHE A 153 0.69 1.72 5.01
C PHE A 153 2.19 1.68 4.66
N ALA A 154 3.04 2.12 5.56
CA ALA A 154 4.49 2.11 5.36
C ALA A 154 5.06 0.71 5.03
N ARG A 155 4.43 -0.37 5.53
CA ARG A 155 4.79 -1.75 5.18
C ARG A 155 4.50 -2.12 3.73
N ASN A 156 3.55 -1.44 3.07
CA ASN A 156 3.14 -1.67 1.69
C ASN A 156 3.89 -0.77 0.70
N ILE A 157 4.78 0.08 1.19
CA ILE A 157 5.67 0.94 0.42
C ILE A 157 7.07 0.36 0.50
N LEU A 158 7.64 0.03 -0.66
CA LEU A 158 8.99 -0.50 -0.77
C LEU A 158 9.92 0.60 -1.26
N ILE A 159 11.16 0.58 -0.79
CA ILE A 159 12.23 1.47 -1.25
C ILE A 159 13.46 0.67 -1.59
N ASP A 160 14.07 0.95 -2.73
CA ASP A 160 15.32 0.33 -3.16
C ASP A 160 16.57 1.16 -2.79
N GLU A 161 17.75 0.64 -3.11
CA GLU A 161 19.03 1.31 -2.84
C GLU A 161 19.20 2.62 -3.62
N HIS A 162 18.44 2.82 -4.71
CA HIS A 162 18.41 4.04 -5.53
C HIS A 162 17.32 5.02 -5.09
N ARG A 163 16.63 4.71 -3.96
CA ARG A 163 15.51 5.49 -3.42
C ARG A 163 14.30 5.57 -4.35
N GLN A 164 14.11 4.54 -5.18
CA GLN A 164 12.89 4.39 -5.96
C GLN A 164 11.82 3.72 -5.09
N PHE A 165 10.61 4.27 -5.15
CA PHE A 165 9.48 3.77 -4.40
C PHE A 165 8.64 2.85 -5.26
N SER A 166 8.22 1.74 -4.68
CA SER A 166 7.29 0.78 -5.27
C SER A 166 6.18 0.46 -4.27
N PHE A 167 5.03 0.06 -4.78
CA PHE A 167 3.85 -0.15 -3.95
C PHE A 167 3.29 -1.55 -4.17
N ILE A 168 2.82 -2.17 -3.10
CA ILE A 168 2.30 -3.54 -3.07
C ILE A 168 0.98 -3.62 -2.33
N ASP A 169 0.30 -4.77 -2.44
CA ASP A 169 -0.90 -5.14 -1.69
C ASP A 169 -2.18 -4.39 -2.11
N PHE A 170 -2.78 -4.86 -3.20
CA PHE A 170 -3.93 -4.22 -3.84
C PHE A 170 -5.18 -5.11 -3.86
N GLU A 171 -5.38 -5.97 -2.84
CA GLU A 171 -6.50 -6.92 -2.77
C GLU A 171 -7.87 -6.26 -2.65
N THR A 172 -7.91 -4.99 -2.26
CA THR A 172 -9.15 -4.22 -2.09
C THR A 172 -9.13 -2.96 -2.96
N ASP A 173 -10.30 -2.56 -3.43
CA ASP A 173 -10.48 -1.28 -4.13
C ASP A 173 -11.37 -0.35 -3.29
N PRO A 174 -10.82 0.67 -2.63
CA PRO A 174 -11.61 1.60 -1.85
C PRO A 174 -12.64 2.37 -2.69
N ARG A 175 -12.46 2.48 -4.01
CA ARG A 175 -13.43 3.11 -4.91
C ARG A 175 -14.76 2.36 -5.01
N ASP A 176 -14.82 1.11 -4.60
CA ASP A 176 -16.09 0.38 -4.50
C ASP A 176 -17.07 1.01 -3.49
N VAL A 177 -16.56 1.75 -2.52
CA VAL A 177 -17.36 2.33 -1.42
C VAL A 177 -17.03 3.80 -1.11
N LEU A 178 -15.95 4.35 -1.64
CA LEU A 178 -15.48 5.71 -1.35
C LEU A 178 -15.42 6.56 -2.63
N SER A 179 -15.51 7.89 -2.45
CA SER A 179 -15.18 8.84 -3.51
C SER A 179 -13.67 8.84 -3.79
N LEU A 180 -13.23 9.39 -4.93
CA LEU A 180 -11.79 9.53 -5.21
C LEU A 180 -11.10 10.41 -4.17
N HIS A 181 -11.75 11.49 -3.77
CA HIS A 181 -11.29 12.37 -2.70
C HIS A 181 -11.09 11.61 -1.38
N ASP A 182 -12.07 10.78 -0.97
CA ASP A 182 -11.95 9.98 0.25
C ASP A 182 -10.85 8.93 0.15
N CYS A 183 -10.54 8.40 -1.05
CA CYS A 183 -9.40 7.52 -1.26
C CYS A 183 -8.08 8.26 -0.99
N PHE A 184 -7.93 9.51 -1.45
CA PHE A 184 -6.74 10.32 -1.15
C PHE A 184 -6.61 10.62 0.35
N VAL A 185 -7.71 11.01 1.01
CA VAL A 185 -7.72 11.22 2.46
C VAL A 185 -7.34 9.93 3.19
N ARG A 186 -7.88 8.78 2.76
CA ARG A 186 -7.56 7.46 3.33
C ARG A 186 -6.07 7.13 3.21
N ASP A 187 -5.48 7.31 2.04
CA ASP A 187 -4.06 7.04 1.81
C ASP A 187 -3.19 7.85 2.78
N TRP A 188 -3.48 9.14 2.94
CA TRP A 188 -2.75 9.99 3.89
C TRP A 188 -2.94 9.56 5.34
N LEU A 189 -4.15 9.20 5.76
CA LEU A 189 -4.41 8.77 7.12
C LEU A 189 -3.69 7.46 7.45
N LEU A 190 -3.70 6.48 6.53
CA LEU A 190 -3.00 5.21 6.72
C LEU A 190 -1.48 5.39 6.71
N PHE A 191 -0.97 6.27 5.84
CA PHE A 191 0.44 6.64 5.82
C PHE A 191 0.87 7.29 7.13
N ILE A 192 0.15 8.31 7.60
CA ILE A 192 0.41 9.00 8.87
C ILE A 192 0.39 8.00 10.03
N PHE A 193 -0.68 7.21 10.12
CA PHE A 193 -0.84 6.23 11.20
C PHE A 193 0.31 5.23 11.26
N SER A 194 0.81 4.79 10.09
CA SER A 194 1.87 3.78 10.02
C SER A 194 3.29 4.35 10.05
N THR A 195 3.47 5.67 10.01
CA THR A 195 4.80 6.29 10.06
C THR A 195 5.04 7.10 11.33
N ALA A 196 4.00 7.61 11.99
CA ALA A 196 4.13 8.51 13.13
C ALA A 196 4.94 7.93 14.28
N TYR A 197 4.82 6.62 14.56
CA TYR A 197 5.52 5.97 15.68
C TYR A 197 7.03 5.82 15.46
N HIS A 198 7.55 6.11 14.26
CA HIS A 198 8.99 6.17 13.98
C HIS A 198 9.64 7.48 14.41
N PHE A 199 8.84 8.49 14.74
CA PHE A 199 9.31 9.81 15.13
C PHE A 199 9.20 9.99 16.65
N GLU A 200 10.27 10.52 17.26
CA GLU A 200 10.23 10.95 18.65
C GLU A 200 9.26 12.12 18.80
N PHE A 201 8.76 12.33 20.03
CA PHE A 201 7.75 13.35 20.29
C PHE A 201 8.18 14.75 19.77
N GLU A 202 9.45 15.10 19.98
CA GLU A 202 10.03 16.37 19.53
C GLU A 202 10.10 16.49 18.00
N GLN A 203 10.17 15.36 17.29
CA GLN A 203 10.24 15.30 15.84
C GLN A 203 8.85 15.34 15.17
N LEU A 204 7.78 15.04 15.91
CA LEU A 204 6.42 14.97 15.35
C LEU A 204 5.96 16.31 14.77
N MET A 205 6.35 17.43 15.38
CA MET A 205 6.01 18.76 14.88
C MET A 205 6.62 18.98 13.49
N ASP A 206 7.91 18.70 13.34
CA ASP A 206 8.62 18.88 12.06
C ASP A 206 8.07 17.91 11.00
N ALA A 207 7.82 16.64 11.36
CA ALA A 207 7.21 15.67 10.46
C ALA A 207 5.82 16.13 9.99
N SER A 208 5.01 16.70 10.89
CA SER A 208 3.70 17.24 10.54
C SER A 208 3.81 18.45 9.59
N GLN A 209 4.81 19.32 9.78
CA GLN A 209 5.05 20.47 8.89
C GLN A 209 5.43 20.00 7.47
N VAL A 210 6.29 18.99 7.34
CA VAL A 210 6.65 18.39 6.04
C VAL A 210 5.41 17.86 5.33
N LEU A 211 4.59 17.07 6.04
CA LEU A 211 3.34 16.53 5.50
C LEU A 211 2.37 17.63 5.07
N PHE A 212 2.10 18.59 5.96
CA PHE A 212 1.13 19.65 5.66
C PHE A 212 1.60 20.61 4.56
N LYS A 213 2.91 20.80 4.40
CA LYS A 213 3.47 21.52 3.26
C LYS A 213 3.14 20.82 1.94
N ALA A 214 3.25 19.49 1.89
CA ALA A 214 2.91 18.71 0.70
C ALA A 214 1.40 18.74 0.40
N LEU A 215 0.54 18.74 1.43
CA LEU A 215 -0.92 18.76 1.26
C LEU A 215 -1.48 20.15 0.88
N LYS A 216 -0.68 21.22 0.90
CA LYS A 216 -1.18 22.58 0.61
C LYS A 216 -1.81 22.74 -0.77
N ASP A 217 -1.36 21.98 -1.74
CA ASP A 217 -1.85 22.05 -3.13
C ASP A 217 -3.26 21.47 -3.28
N ASP A 218 -3.67 20.55 -2.36
CA ASP A 218 -5.05 20.04 -2.26
C ASP A 218 -5.70 20.48 -0.94
N GLN A 219 -6.26 21.69 -0.98
CA GLN A 219 -6.88 22.31 0.19
C GLN A 219 -8.04 21.52 0.80
N GLN A 220 -8.72 20.69 0.01
CA GLN A 220 -9.83 19.91 0.51
C GLN A 220 -9.31 18.67 1.25
N VAL A 221 -8.36 17.94 0.67
CA VAL A 221 -7.68 16.81 1.32
C VAL A 221 -6.99 17.28 2.60
N TYR A 222 -6.25 18.39 2.54
CA TYR A 222 -5.63 19.00 3.71
C TYR A 222 -6.61 19.21 4.87
N ARG A 223 -7.76 19.85 4.59
CA ARG A 223 -8.78 20.13 5.61
C ARG A 223 -9.34 18.87 6.23
N ASP A 224 -9.58 17.85 5.42
CA ASP A 224 -10.21 16.62 5.91
C ASP A 224 -9.20 15.74 6.67
N VAL A 225 -7.95 15.63 6.24
CA VAL A 225 -6.86 14.99 7.02
C VAL A 225 -6.66 15.71 8.36
N TYR A 226 -6.63 17.05 8.36
CA TYR A 226 -6.47 17.85 9.59
C TYR A 226 -7.64 17.68 10.55
N LYS A 227 -8.90 17.66 10.07
CA LYS A 227 -10.09 17.42 10.90
C LYS A 227 -10.05 16.06 11.58
N VAL A 228 -9.60 15.03 10.86
CA VAL A 228 -9.45 13.69 11.43
C VAL A 228 -8.37 13.68 12.51
N GLY A 229 -7.19 14.24 12.22
CA GLY A 229 -6.09 14.32 13.18
C GLY A 229 -6.42 15.06 14.47
N LYS A 230 -7.37 16.02 14.43
CA LYS A 230 -7.85 16.69 15.66
C LYS A 230 -8.82 15.85 16.51
N ARG A 231 -9.35 14.76 15.97
CA ARG A 231 -10.35 13.90 16.64
C ARG A 231 -9.73 12.60 17.18
N LEU A 232 -8.52 12.30 16.78
CA LEU A 232 -7.69 11.19 17.27
C LEU A 232 -6.78 11.67 18.41
#